data_866ffdb17e8797de5458f620fe82066e
#
_entry.id   866ffdb17e8797de5458f620fe82066e
#
_cell.length_a   1.000
_cell.length_b   1.000
_cell.length_c   1.000
_cell.angle_alpha   90.00
_cell.angle_beta   90.00
_cell.angle_gamma   90.00
#
_symmetry.space_group_name_H-M   'P 1'
#
loop_
_entity.id
_entity.type
_entity.pdbx_description
1 polymer ?
#
loop_
_entity_poly.entity_id
_entity_poly.type
_entity_poly.pdbx_seq_one_letter_code
_entity_poly.pdbx_strand_id
1 'polypeptide(L)'
;MRGLSMLLRVLCVAALTLAFGGVAAGIMGKAEAAPYETLMVPSGAMGRDIPVAFLGGGPHAVYLLDAFNAAPDVSNWVTAGNAMGALGGKGISVVAPAGGAWSMYTNWEQDGSKQWDTFLSSELPDWLAANKGLAPGGHAAVGASQGGYAAMALAAFHPDRFGFAGSLSGFLYPSNTTTNGSILAGLQQFGGVDGNGMWGAPQLGRWKWHDPYVHAALLAQNNTRVWVWSPTNMGGDAAAMIGQAGEAMGNSRMFYQQYRSVGGHNGHFDFPAGGDNGWGSWSGQLGAMSGDIVGAIR
;
A
#
# COMPACT_ATOMS: atom_id res chain seq x y z
N MET A 1 -55.00 -51.30 20.39
CA MET A 1 -55.99 -51.88 19.44
C MET A 1 -55.68 -51.30 18.08
N ARG A 2 -55.15 -52.18 17.28
CA ARG A 2 -55.61 -52.54 15.89
C ARG A 2 -55.69 -51.41 14.97
N GLY A 3 -55.09 -51.35 13.77
CA GLY A 3 -54.46 -52.34 12.87
C GLY A 3 -54.20 -51.58 11.58
N LEU A 4 -53.10 -51.76 10.96
CA LEU A 4 -52.78 -52.62 9.81
C LEU A 4 -53.62 -52.37 8.50
N SER A 5 -52.94 -51.97 7.48
CA SER A 5 -52.81 -52.59 6.12
C SER A 5 -52.68 -51.51 5.06
N MET A 6 -51.61 -51.45 4.28
CA MET A 6 -51.11 -52.26 3.17
C MET A 6 -51.96 -52.19 1.89
N LEU A 7 -51.28 -51.88 0.80
CA LEU A 7 -51.40 -52.25 -0.62
C LEU A 7 -51.37 -50.99 -1.55
N LEU A 8 -50.31 -50.75 -2.32
CA LEU A 8 -49.77 -51.37 -3.54
C LEU A 8 -50.68 -51.22 -4.79
N ARG A 9 -50.21 -50.49 -5.81
CA ARG A 9 -50.18 -50.74 -7.28
C ARG A 9 -50.11 -49.46 -8.08
N VAL A 10 -49.12 -49.27 -8.86
CA VAL A 10 -48.69 -49.69 -10.18
C VAL A 10 -48.88 -48.58 -11.25
N LEU A 11 -47.76 -48.19 -11.81
CA LEU A 11 -47.39 -47.70 -13.15
C LEU A 11 -48.45 -46.97 -14.02
N CYS A 12 -48.05 -45.79 -14.52
CA CYS A 12 -48.06 -45.50 -15.94
C CYS A 12 -46.98 -44.49 -16.33
N VAL A 13 -46.19 -44.85 -17.33
CA VAL A 13 -45.13 -44.08 -18.01
C VAL A 13 -45.78 -43.07 -18.94
N ALA A 14 -45.37 -41.82 -18.86
CA ALA A 14 -45.53 -40.87 -19.97
C ALA A 14 -44.24 -40.04 -20.07
N ALA A 15 -43.46 -40.29 -21.12
CA ALA A 15 -42.32 -39.52 -21.51
C ALA A 15 -42.78 -38.18 -22.09
N LEU A 16 -42.29 -37.09 -21.49
CA LEU A 16 -42.37 -35.75 -22.11
C LEU A 16 -40.96 -35.18 -22.16
N THR A 17 -40.40 -35.15 -23.34
CA THR A 17 -39.16 -34.47 -23.71
C THR A 17 -39.34 -32.98 -23.54
N LEU A 18 -38.67 -32.37 -22.55
CA LEU A 18 -38.50 -30.92 -22.44
C LEU A 18 -37.04 -30.60 -22.68
N ALA A 19 -36.80 -29.77 -23.67
CA ALA A 19 -35.51 -29.26 -24.08
C ALA A 19 -34.83 -28.50 -22.91
N PHE A 20 -33.68 -28.97 -22.46
CA PHE A 20 -32.82 -28.25 -21.57
C PHE A 20 -32.09 -27.16 -22.34
N GLY A 21 -32.55 -25.91 -22.20
CA GLY A 21 -31.74 -24.74 -22.44
C GLY A 21 -30.67 -24.68 -21.34
N GLY A 22 -29.45 -25.13 -21.61
CA GLY A 22 -28.35 -25.06 -20.70
C GLY A 22 -27.94 -23.60 -20.48
N VAL A 23 -28.27 -23.04 -19.30
CA VAL A 23 -27.58 -21.88 -18.74
C VAL A 23 -26.24 -22.40 -18.29
N ALA A 24 -25.20 -22.14 -19.10
CA ALA A 24 -23.82 -22.27 -18.63
C ALA A 24 -23.58 -21.25 -17.51
N ALA A 25 -23.75 -21.67 -16.27
CA ALA A 25 -23.21 -20.96 -15.14
C ALA A 25 -21.69 -20.96 -15.33
N GLY A 26 -21.16 -19.85 -15.82
CA GLY A 26 -19.73 -19.63 -15.88
C GLY A 26 -19.18 -19.78 -14.47
N ILE A 27 -18.39 -20.82 -14.24
CA ILE A 27 -17.53 -20.94 -13.07
C ILE A 27 -16.55 -19.77 -13.22
N MET A 28 -16.82 -18.65 -12.54
CA MET A 28 -15.80 -17.65 -12.29
C MET A 28 -14.78 -18.33 -11.36
N GLY A 29 -13.76 -18.93 -11.96
CA GLY A 29 -12.60 -19.38 -11.23
C GLY A 29 -12.08 -18.18 -10.46
N LYS A 30 -11.90 -18.31 -9.12
CA LYS A 30 -11.07 -17.37 -8.37
C LYS A 30 -9.77 -17.26 -9.14
N ALA A 31 -9.44 -16.06 -9.60
CA ALA A 31 -8.13 -15.81 -10.19
C ALA A 31 -7.11 -16.19 -9.11
N GLU A 32 -6.38 -17.27 -9.35
CA GLU A 32 -5.32 -17.71 -8.47
C GLU A 32 -4.26 -16.61 -8.49
N ALA A 33 -3.89 -16.10 -7.32
CA ALA A 33 -2.89 -15.06 -7.23
C ALA A 33 -1.61 -15.57 -7.89
N ALA A 34 -0.98 -14.75 -8.75
CA ALA A 34 0.25 -15.13 -9.42
C ALA A 34 1.28 -15.58 -8.36
N PRO A 35 1.97 -16.71 -8.56
CA PRO A 35 2.92 -17.22 -7.60
C PRO A 35 4.06 -16.21 -7.41
N TYR A 36 4.35 -15.84 -6.18
CA TYR A 36 5.46 -14.96 -5.81
C TYR A 36 6.51 -15.71 -5.01
N GLU A 37 7.72 -15.19 -5.00
CA GLU A 37 8.81 -15.70 -4.16
C GLU A 37 8.81 -14.95 -2.81
N THR A 38 9.13 -15.64 -1.72
CA THR A 38 9.48 -15.00 -0.45
C THR A 38 10.99 -14.91 -0.37
N LEU A 39 11.51 -13.70 -0.37
CA LEU A 39 12.93 -13.41 -0.23
C LEU A 39 13.21 -13.00 1.23
N MET A 40 14.39 -13.38 1.73
CA MET A 40 14.92 -12.86 2.99
C MET A 40 16.07 -11.92 2.62
N VAL A 41 15.80 -10.62 2.67
CA VAL A 41 16.76 -9.59 2.25
C VAL A 41 17.48 -9.06 3.48
N PRO A 42 18.83 -9.20 3.57
CA PRO A 42 19.56 -8.72 4.72
C PRO A 42 19.55 -7.20 4.78
N SER A 43 19.29 -6.65 5.96
CA SER A 43 19.46 -5.25 6.28
C SER A 43 20.59 -5.07 7.28
N GLY A 44 21.70 -4.55 6.83
CA GLY A 44 22.83 -4.18 7.69
C GLY A 44 22.47 -3.03 8.64
N ALA A 45 21.66 -2.08 8.16
CA ALA A 45 21.19 -0.95 8.94
C ALA A 45 20.28 -1.36 10.11
N MET A 46 19.45 -2.41 9.94
CA MET A 46 18.55 -2.89 10.99
C MET A 46 19.06 -4.17 11.70
N GLY A 47 20.19 -4.75 11.26
CA GLY A 47 20.80 -5.93 11.85
C GLY A 47 19.92 -7.20 11.76
N ARG A 48 19.07 -7.30 10.74
CA ARG A 48 18.16 -8.44 10.55
C ARG A 48 17.81 -8.62 9.08
N ASP A 49 17.32 -9.80 8.74
CA ASP A 49 16.72 -10.05 7.42
C ASP A 49 15.26 -9.55 7.39
N ILE A 50 14.87 -8.98 6.26
CA ILE A 50 13.52 -8.49 6.01
C ILE A 50 12.82 -9.42 5.02
N PRO A 51 11.66 -10.01 5.37
CA PRO A 51 10.87 -10.78 4.42
C PRO A 51 10.31 -9.86 3.32
N VAL A 52 10.48 -10.26 2.06
CA VAL A 52 10.00 -9.50 0.91
C VAL A 52 9.26 -10.46 -0.03
N ALA A 53 7.98 -10.22 -0.27
CA ALA A 53 7.27 -10.88 -1.33
C ALA A 53 7.67 -10.27 -2.68
N PHE A 54 8.15 -11.09 -3.59
CA PHE A 54 8.69 -10.68 -4.89
C PHE A 54 7.99 -11.41 -6.03
N LEU A 55 7.48 -10.65 -6.99
CA LEU A 55 6.98 -11.16 -8.25
C LEU A 55 7.76 -10.52 -9.39
N GLY A 56 8.57 -11.31 -10.10
CA GLY A 56 9.34 -10.85 -11.26
C GLY A 56 8.41 -10.57 -12.45
N GLY A 57 8.70 -9.51 -13.20
CA GLY A 57 7.91 -9.14 -14.37
C GLY A 57 8.60 -8.13 -15.30
N GLY A 58 9.68 -7.50 -14.85
CA GLY A 58 10.46 -6.54 -15.63
C GLY A 58 11.60 -5.95 -14.81
N PRO A 59 12.46 -5.11 -15.41
CA PRO A 59 13.61 -4.51 -14.72
C PRO A 59 13.23 -3.43 -13.72
N HIS A 60 12.06 -2.80 -13.88
CA HIS A 60 11.56 -1.82 -12.94
C HIS A 60 10.47 -2.43 -12.06
N ALA A 61 10.37 -1.95 -10.82
CA ALA A 61 9.48 -2.52 -9.82
C ALA A 61 8.58 -1.48 -9.17
N VAL A 62 7.44 -1.94 -8.64
CA VAL A 62 6.66 -1.19 -7.66
C VAL A 62 6.93 -1.74 -6.27
N TYR A 63 7.33 -0.86 -5.36
CA TYR A 63 7.53 -1.12 -3.94
C TYR A 63 6.24 -0.79 -3.20
N LEU A 64 5.69 -1.78 -2.51
CA LEU A 64 4.40 -1.67 -1.85
C LEU A 64 4.57 -1.61 -0.33
N LEU A 65 4.14 -0.52 0.28
CA LEU A 65 4.34 -0.23 1.69
C LEU A 65 3.03 -0.31 2.46
N ASP A 66 3.03 -1.11 3.53
CA ASP A 66 1.83 -1.42 4.32
C ASP A 66 1.37 -0.24 5.20
N ALA A 67 0.15 -0.36 5.71
CA ALA A 67 -0.39 0.50 6.76
C ALA A 67 0.29 0.24 8.12
N PHE A 68 -0.13 0.92 9.19
CA PHE A 68 0.50 0.86 10.51
C PHE A 68 0.62 -0.56 11.08
N ASN A 69 -0.38 -1.40 10.89
CA ASN A 69 -0.42 -2.78 11.38
C ASN A 69 0.15 -3.80 10.37
N ALA A 70 1.25 -3.43 9.73
CA ALA A 70 1.97 -4.32 8.80
C ALA A 70 2.26 -5.68 9.44
N ALA A 71 1.97 -6.76 8.70
CA ALA A 71 2.28 -8.10 9.16
C ALA A 71 3.80 -8.34 9.17
N PRO A 72 4.33 -9.18 10.08
CA PRO A 72 5.77 -9.38 10.22
C PRO A 72 6.40 -10.21 9.11
N ASP A 73 5.64 -11.16 8.54
CA ASP A 73 6.19 -12.19 7.66
C ASP A 73 5.81 -12.01 6.18
N VAL A 74 4.59 -11.54 5.91
CA VAL A 74 4.08 -11.31 4.56
C VAL A 74 3.32 -9.99 4.52
N SER A 75 3.68 -9.10 3.61
CA SER A 75 3.00 -7.80 3.44
C SER A 75 1.49 -7.94 3.27
N ASN A 76 0.75 -7.05 3.88
CA ASN A 76 -0.71 -6.99 3.76
C ASN A 76 -1.16 -6.62 2.33
N TRP A 77 -0.31 -6.02 1.52
CA TRP A 77 -0.56 -5.85 0.09
C TRP A 77 -0.72 -7.18 -0.65
N VAL A 78 -0.06 -8.24 -0.17
CA VAL A 78 -0.21 -9.59 -0.71
C VAL A 78 -1.45 -10.28 -0.15
N THR A 79 -1.60 -10.27 1.18
CA THR A 79 -2.63 -11.07 1.88
C THR A 79 -4.02 -10.44 1.83
N ALA A 80 -4.13 -9.12 1.78
CA ALA A 80 -5.38 -8.38 1.78
C ALA A 80 -5.53 -7.45 0.55
N GLY A 81 -4.42 -6.94 0.00
CA GLY A 81 -4.42 -5.97 -1.09
C GLY A 81 -4.44 -6.58 -2.50
N ASN A 82 -4.35 -7.91 -2.64
CA ASN A 82 -4.32 -8.61 -3.94
C ASN A 82 -3.30 -8.03 -4.95
N ALA A 83 -2.17 -7.55 -4.45
CA ALA A 83 -1.20 -6.82 -5.27
C ALA A 83 -0.62 -7.66 -6.41
N MET A 84 -0.35 -8.94 -6.14
CA MET A 84 0.22 -9.86 -7.16
C MET A 84 -0.77 -10.10 -8.30
N GLY A 85 -2.07 -10.18 -8.02
CA GLY A 85 -3.12 -10.26 -9.03
C GLY A 85 -3.32 -8.94 -9.80
N ALA A 86 -3.23 -7.80 -9.12
CA ALA A 86 -3.45 -6.49 -9.71
C ALA A 86 -2.31 -6.05 -10.65
N LEU A 87 -1.07 -6.42 -10.35
CA LEU A 87 0.14 -5.95 -11.04
C LEU A 87 0.88 -7.02 -11.83
N GLY A 88 0.62 -8.29 -11.56
CA GLY A 88 1.24 -9.42 -12.28
C GLY A 88 1.01 -9.36 -13.78
N GLY A 89 2.02 -9.74 -14.57
CA GLY A 89 1.93 -9.78 -16.03
C GLY A 89 1.94 -8.43 -16.74
N LYS A 90 2.18 -7.33 -16.03
CA LYS A 90 2.17 -5.97 -16.60
C LYS A 90 3.55 -5.48 -17.08
N GLY A 91 4.56 -6.36 -17.10
CA GLY A 91 5.92 -6.01 -17.52
C GLY A 91 6.73 -5.25 -16.47
N ILE A 92 6.27 -5.24 -15.23
CA ILE A 92 6.95 -4.68 -14.06
C ILE A 92 7.05 -5.73 -12.96
N SER A 93 8.05 -5.61 -12.11
CA SER A 93 8.19 -6.45 -10.91
C SER A 93 7.40 -5.85 -9.74
N VAL A 94 7.01 -6.70 -8.79
CA VAL A 94 6.32 -6.29 -7.56
C VAL A 94 7.19 -6.66 -6.36
N VAL A 95 7.41 -5.71 -5.48
CA VAL A 95 8.25 -5.82 -4.29
C VAL A 95 7.42 -5.37 -3.08
N ALA A 96 7.10 -6.29 -2.19
CA ALA A 96 6.28 -6.00 -1.01
C ALA A 96 7.01 -6.46 0.27
N PRO A 97 7.82 -5.57 0.90
CA PRO A 97 8.50 -5.87 2.15
C PRO A 97 7.51 -5.95 3.31
N ALA A 98 7.72 -6.90 4.21
CA ALA A 98 6.94 -7.09 5.42
C ALA A 98 7.65 -6.52 6.67
N GLY A 99 6.95 -6.47 7.81
CA GLY A 99 7.55 -6.14 9.11
C GLY A 99 7.75 -4.65 9.39
N GLY A 100 7.17 -3.76 8.57
CA GLY A 100 7.26 -2.31 8.76
C GLY A 100 6.22 -1.71 9.71
N ALA A 101 5.62 -2.51 10.60
CA ALA A 101 4.61 -2.04 11.53
C ALA A 101 5.13 -0.89 12.40
N TRP A 102 4.30 0.16 12.56
CA TRP A 102 4.54 1.30 13.46
C TRP A 102 5.90 1.99 13.24
N SER A 103 6.42 1.97 12.02
CA SER A 103 7.75 2.50 11.69
C SER A 103 7.72 3.82 10.95
N MET A 104 6.59 4.21 10.37
CA MET A 104 6.47 5.27 9.36
C MET A 104 7.42 5.05 8.17
N TYR A 105 8.01 3.86 8.03
CA TYR A 105 9.01 3.53 7.00
C TYR A 105 10.14 4.56 6.88
N THR A 106 10.55 5.12 8.01
CA THR A 106 11.63 6.12 8.10
C THR A 106 12.79 5.61 8.95
N ASN A 107 13.90 6.33 8.96
CA ASN A 107 14.98 6.07 9.89
C ASN A 107 14.66 6.73 11.25
N TRP A 108 14.63 5.91 12.30
CA TRP A 108 14.39 6.39 13.64
C TRP A 108 15.70 6.84 14.28
N GLU A 109 15.72 8.03 14.89
CA GLU A 109 16.92 8.57 15.55
C GLU A 109 17.35 7.75 16.77
N GLN A 110 16.39 7.17 17.50
CA GLN A 110 16.63 6.47 18.76
C GLN A 110 16.33 4.96 18.70
N ASP A 111 16.06 4.40 17.52
CA ASP A 111 15.80 2.96 17.36
C ASP A 111 16.46 2.42 16.10
N GLY A 112 17.63 1.84 16.25
CA GLY A 112 18.39 1.23 15.17
C GLY A 112 17.68 0.04 14.48
N SER A 113 16.66 -0.54 15.10
CA SER A 113 15.86 -1.60 14.47
C SER A 113 14.85 -1.09 13.44
N LYS A 114 14.71 0.23 13.29
CA LYS A 114 13.79 0.91 12.40
C LYS A 114 14.50 1.87 11.44
N GLN A 115 15.46 1.37 10.67
CA GLN A 115 16.18 2.14 9.65
C GLN A 115 15.61 1.89 8.26
N TRP A 116 14.27 2.11 8.15
CA TRP A 116 13.50 1.73 6.96
C TRP A 116 13.79 2.58 5.74
N ASP A 117 14.09 3.87 5.89
CA ASP A 117 14.47 4.70 4.75
C ASP A 117 15.75 4.17 4.08
N THR A 118 16.77 3.85 4.88
CA THR A 118 18.02 3.24 4.39
C THR A 118 17.75 1.90 3.70
N PHE A 119 16.93 1.05 4.31
CA PHE A 119 16.59 -0.23 3.71
C PHE A 119 15.89 -0.06 2.35
N LEU A 120 14.86 0.77 2.27
CA LEU A 120 14.01 0.91 1.08
C LEU A 120 14.68 1.68 -0.04
N SER A 121 15.55 2.65 0.26
CA SER A 121 16.19 3.50 -0.74
C SER A 121 17.57 2.98 -1.19
N SER A 122 18.21 2.14 -0.40
CA SER A 122 19.58 1.69 -0.67
C SER A 122 19.71 0.17 -0.63
N GLU A 123 19.54 -0.46 0.54
CA GLU A 123 19.86 -1.88 0.72
C GLU A 123 18.98 -2.80 -0.16
N LEU A 124 17.66 -2.59 -0.15
CA LEU A 124 16.72 -3.42 -0.92
C LEU A 124 16.88 -3.24 -2.44
N PRO A 125 16.94 -2.02 -3.00
CA PRO A 125 17.17 -1.83 -4.44
C PRO A 125 18.50 -2.43 -4.90
N ASP A 126 19.58 -2.20 -4.16
CA ASP A 126 20.92 -2.73 -4.52
C ASP A 126 20.94 -4.26 -4.45
N TRP A 127 20.31 -4.85 -3.43
CA TRP A 127 20.18 -6.30 -3.33
C TRP A 127 19.35 -6.90 -4.47
N LEU A 128 18.22 -6.26 -4.83
CA LEU A 128 17.38 -6.72 -5.94
C LEU A 128 18.07 -6.54 -7.30
N ALA A 129 18.84 -5.49 -7.50
CA ALA A 129 19.64 -5.32 -8.70
C ALA A 129 20.67 -6.45 -8.83
N ALA A 130 21.39 -6.77 -7.75
CA ALA A 130 22.41 -7.81 -7.75
C ALA A 130 21.84 -9.24 -7.87
N ASN A 131 20.69 -9.53 -7.26
CA ASN A 131 20.19 -10.90 -7.12
C ASN A 131 18.98 -11.22 -8.01
N LYS A 132 18.25 -10.20 -8.49
CA LYS A 132 17.05 -10.36 -9.32
C LYS A 132 17.14 -9.63 -10.66
N GLY A 133 18.23 -8.92 -10.91
CA GLY A 133 18.48 -8.21 -12.17
C GLY A 133 17.57 -7.00 -12.38
N LEU A 134 17.07 -6.38 -11.30
CA LEU A 134 16.32 -5.14 -11.43
C LEU A 134 17.27 -3.99 -11.82
N ALA A 135 16.69 -2.96 -12.42
CA ALA A 135 17.39 -1.70 -12.64
C ALA A 135 17.76 -1.06 -11.27
N PRO A 136 18.83 -0.24 -11.20
CA PRO A 136 19.21 0.41 -9.95
C PRO A 136 18.23 1.51 -9.51
N GLY A 137 17.34 1.96 -10.39
CA GLY A 137 16.36 3.03 -10.12
C GLY A 137 15.25 3.06 -11.15
N GLY A 138 14.47 4.15 -11.16
CA GLY A 138 13.31 4.28 -12.02
C GLY A 138 12.15 3.38 -11.56
N HIS A 139 11.98 3.22 -10.26
CA HIS A 139 10.95 2.40 -9.62
C HIS A 139 9.74 3.24 -9.21
N ALA A 140 8.68 2.57 -8.79
CA ALA A 140 7.53 3.18 -8.12
C ALA A 140 7.54 2.82 -6.63
N ALA A 141 7.09 3.76 -5.78
CA ALA A 141 6.70 3.50 -4.41
C ALA A 141 5.20 3.77 -4.26
N VAL A 142 4.46 2.82 -3.71
CA VAL A 142 3.01 2.95 -3.45
C VAL A 142 2.73 2.43 -2.05
N GLY A 143 1.90 3.14 -1.30
CA GLY A 143 1.57 2.67 0.04
C GLY A 143 0.26 3.19 0.58
N ALA A 144 -0.19 2.56 1.66
CA ALA A 144 -1.39 2.91 2.39
C ALA A 144 -1.05 3.49 3.76
N SER A 145 -1.77 4.54 4.20
CA SER A 145 -1.58 5.16 5.52
C SER A 145 -0.12 5.59 5.74
N GLN A 146 0.60 5.02 6.75
CA GLN A 146 2.04 5.29 6.92
C GLN A 146 2.85 4.99 5.65
N GLY A 147 2.49 3.93 4.91
CA GLY A 147 3.11 3.59 3.64
C GLY A 147 2.87 4.64 2.56
N GLY A 148 1.70 5.29 2.57
CA GLY A 148 1.38 6.39 1.66
C GLY A 148 2.22 7.65 1.93
N TYR A 149 2.48 7.93 3.20
CA TYR A 149 3.47 8.93 3.59
C TYR A 149 4.87 8.56 3.05
N ALA A 150 5.31 7.33 3.34
CA ALA A 150 6.64 6.86 2.98
C ALA A 150 6.88 6.86 1.47
N ALA A 151 5.88 6.49 0.67
CA ALA A 151 5.98 6.53 -0.79
C ALA A 151 6.30 7.94 -1.31
N MET A 152 5.65 8.97 -0.76
CA MET A 152 5.93 10.36 -1.12
C MET A 152 7.29 10.84 -0.63
N ALA A 153 7.69 10.46 0.59
CA ALA A 153 9.00 10.81 1.15
C ALA A 153 10.13 10.15 0.34
N LEU A 154 10.03 8.85 0.04
CA LEU A 154 11.02 8.14 -0.77
C LEU A 154 11.21 8.80 -2.15
N ALA A 155 10.13 9.12 -2.85
CA ALA A 155 10.25 9.76 -4.17
C ALA A 155 10.74 11.23 -4.09
N ALA A 156 10.47 11.94 -3.00
CA ALA A 156 10.98 13.29 -2.80
C ALA A 156 12.49 13.30 -2.53
N PHE A 157 12.96 12.39 -1.69
CA PHE A 157 14.35 12.40 -1.21
C PHE A 157 15.28 11.46 -1.99
N HIS A 158 14.73 10.47 -2.72
CA HIS A 158 15.48 9.49 -3.53
C HIS A 158 14.95 9.42 -4.97
N PRO A 159 14.97 10.55 -5.72
CA PRO A 159 14.39 10.63 -7.07
C PRO A 159 15.15 9.77 -8.10
N ASP A 160 16.40 9.43 -7.83
CA ASP A 160 17.20 8.49 -8.61
C ASP A 160 16.69 7.05 -8.50
N ARG A 161 15.99 6.73 -7.41
CA ARG A 161 15.39 5.41 -7.15
C ARG A 161 13.91 5.36 -7.56
N PHE A 162 13.14 6.42 -7.24
CA PHE A 162 11.67 6.41 -7.37
C PHE A 162 11.16 7.58 -8.22
N GLY A 163 10.65 7.26 -9.41
CA GLY A 163 10.02 8.20 -10.34
C GLY A 163 8.50 8.30 -10.22
N PHE A 164 7.87 7.38 -9.47
CA PHE A 164 6.44 7.36 -9.20
C PHE A 164 6.18 7.23 -7.70
N ALA A 165 5.23 8.00 -7.19
CA ALA A 165 4.78 7.92 -5.79
C ALA A 165 3.25 7.82 -5.70
N GLY A 166 2.75 6.73 -5.11
CA GLY A 166 1.32 6.52 -4.84
C GLY A 166 1.01 6.57 -3.34
N SER A 167 0.17 7.51 -2.93
CA SER A 167 -0.29 7.65 -1.55
C SER A 167 -1.78 7.37 -1.43
N LEU A 168 -2.14 6.34 -0.69
CA LEU A 168 -3.51 5.98 -0.38
C LEU A 168 -3.77 6.28 1.10
N SER A 169 -4.52 7.34 1.37
CA SER A 169 -4.82 7.81 2.72
C SER A 169 -3.57 8.08 3.58
N GLY A 170 -2.50 8.63 2.98
CA GLY A 170 -1.24 8.92 3.66
C GLY A 170 -1.27 10.20 4.50
N PHE A 171 -0.39 10.26 5.52
CA PHE A 171 -0.16 11.45 6.33
C PHE A 171 0.82 12.40 5.62
N LEU A 172 0.36 13.16 4.64
CA LEU A 172 1.23 13.94 3.75
C LEU A 172 1.69 15.28 4.32
N TYR A 173 1.28 15.62 5.53
CA TYR A 173 1.74 16.78 6.29
C TYR A 173 2.01 16.41 7.76
N PRO A 174 2.97 15.50 8.02
CA PRO A 174 3.23 15.00 9.37
C PRO A 174 3.75 16.07 10.35
N SER A 175 4.36 17.17 9.89
CA SER A 175 4.79 18.25 10.77
C SER A 175 3.67 19.20 11.20
N ASN A 176 2.45 19.04 10.70
CA ASN A 176 1.28 19.76 11.19
C ASN A 176 0.96 19.34 12.63
N THR A 177 0.59 20.30 13.49
CA THR A 177 0.41 20.05 14.92
C THR A 177 -0.67 19.01 15.23
N THR A 178 -1.79 19.02 14.50
CA THR A 178 -2.84 18.01 14.68
C THR A 178 -2.36 16.65 14.22
N THR A 179 -1.71 16.60 13.05
CA THR A 179 -1.27 15.35 12.43
C THR A 179 -0.16 14.67 13.25
N ASN A 180 0.85 15.41 13.71
CA ASN A 180 1.90 14.79 14.55
C ASN A 180 1.34 14.25 15.86
N GLY A 181 0.38 14.97 16.47
CA GLY A 181 -0.34 14.48 17.65
C GLY A 181 -1.08 13.17 17.38
N SER A 182 -1.78 13.06 16.25
CA SER A 182 -2.49 11.84 15.84
C SER A 182 -1.53 10.69 15.56
N ILE A 183 -0.40 10.95 14.88
CA ILE A 183 0.64 9.93 14.62
C ILE A 183 1.22 9.42 15.94
N LEU A 184 1.64 10.32 16.84
CA LEU A 184 2.21 9.95 18.14
C LEU A 184 1.22 9.15 18.99
N ALA A 185 -0.05 9.60 19.03
CA ALA A 185 -1.11 8.89 19.75
C ALA A 185 -1.34 7.49 19.16
N GLY A 186 -1.36 7.35 17.83
CA GLY A 186 -1.50 6.06 17.16
C GLY A 186 -0.34 5.11 17.44
N LEU A 187 0.90 5.60 17.35
CA LEU A 187 2.11 4.84 17.67
C LEU A 187 2.09 4.34 19.12
N GLN A 188 1.72 5.20 20.07
CA GLN A 188 1.67 4.84 21.49
C GLN A 188 0.49 3.92 21.82
N GLN A 189 -0.72 4.29 21.39
CA GLN A 189 -1.95 3.61 21.83
C GLN A 189 -2.12 2.23 21.17
N PHE A 190 -1.79 2.09 19.90
CA PHE A 190 -2.00 0.86 19.13
C PHE A 190 -0.71 0.09 18.88
N GLY A 191 0.41 0.78 18.74
CA GLY A 191 1.72 0.17 18.51
C GLY A 191 2.53 -0.08 19.78
N GLY A 192 2.19 0.55 20.90
CA GLY A 192 2.97 0.49 22.13
C GLY A 192 4.37 1.12 21.99
N VAL A 193 4.53 2.05 21.02
CA VAL A 193 5.83 2.62 20.63
C VAL A 193 5.86 4.11 20.95
N ASP A 194 6.94 4.58 21.60
CA ASP A 194 7.16 6.01 21.79
C ASP A 194 7.64 6.66 20.49
N GLY A 195 6.71 7.34 19.81
CA GLY A 195 6.98 8.03 18.55
C GLY A 195 7.99 9.19 18.65
N ASN A 196 8.30 9.69 19.85
CA ASN A 196 9.36 10.69 20.02
C ASN A 196 10.75 10.15 19.67
N GLY A 197 10.94 8.84 19.71
CA GLY A 197 12.16 8.18 19.25
C GLY A 197 12.38 8.25 17.74
N MET A 198 11.36 8.60 16.96
CA MET A 198 11.42 8.69 15.51
C MET A 198 12.24 9.92 15.05
N TRP A 199 11.73 11.12 15.26
CA TRP A 199 12.35 12.39 14.86
C TRP A 199 12.44 13.40 16.00
N GLY A 200 12.39 12.93 17.24
CA GLY A 200 12.31 13.76 18.43
C GLY A 200 10.90 14.34 18.63
N ALA A 201 10.74 15.09 19.73
CA ALA A 201 9.48 15.78 20.01
C ALA A 201 9.16 16.79 18.89
N PRO A 202 7.89 16.95 18.47
CA PRO A 202 7.50 17.85 17.37
C PRO A 202 7.99 19.30 17.54
N GLN A 203 8.06 19.78 18.79
CA GLN A 203 8.51 21.14 19.13
C GLN A 203 9.97 21.41 18.71
N LEU A 204 10.80 20.36 18.50
CA LEU A 204 12.17 20.50 18.01
C LEU A 204 12.24 20.84 16.51
N GLY A 205 11.12 20.77 15.79
CA GLY A 205 11.02 21.16 14.40
C GLY A 205 11.57 20.13 13.39
N ARG A 206 12.16 19.01 13.84
CA ARG A 206 12.79 18.00 12.96
C ARG A 206 11.78 17.27 12.07
N TRP A 207 10.53 17.17 12.49
CA TRP A 207 9.44 16.62 11.70
C TRP A 207 9.33 17.24 10.31
N LYS A 208 9.70 18.53 10.17
CA LYS A 208 9.71 19.24 8.88
C LYS A 208 10.76 18.70 7.91
N TRP A 209 11.83 18.09 8.40
CA TRP A 209 12.87 17.52 7.54
C TRP A 209 12.41 16.27 6.78
N HIS A 210 11.38 15.60 7.29
CA HIS A 210 10.82 14.36 6.75
C HIS A 210 9.43 14.55 6.13
N ASP A 211 9.01 15.79 5.89
CA ASP A 211 7.63 16.14 5.58
C ASP A 211 7.42 16.34 4.07
N PRO A 212 6.64 15.48 3.38
CA PRO A 212 6.34 15.64 1.96
C PRO A 212 5.66 16.97 1.61
N TYR A 213 4.82 17.52 2.49
CA TYR A 213 4.20 18.83 2.28
C TYR A 213 5.25 19.94 2.23
N VAL A 214 6.18 19.95 3.19
CA VAL A 214 7.28 20.94 3.26
C VAL A 214 8.18 20.80 2.04
N HIS A 215 8.42 19.58 1.59
CA HIS A 215 9.32 19.26 0.47
C HIS A 215 8.59 18.98 -0.86
N ALA A 216 7.34 19.42 -1.02
CA ALA A 216 6.56 19.22 -2.23
C ALA A 216 7.25 19.77 -3.50
N ALA A 217 8.11 20.79 -3.35
CA ALA A 217 8.91 21.35 -4.43
C ALA A 217 9.90 20.32 -5.02
N LEU A 218 10.43 19.38 -4.24
CA LEU A 218 11.31 18.34 -4.75
C LEU A 218 10.57 17.40 -5.72
N LEU A 219 9.36 16.97 -5.36
CA LEU A 219 8.53 16.15 -6.24
C LEU A 219 8.17 16.85 -7.55
N ALA A 220 7.89 18.16 -7.47
CA ALA A 220 7.62 18.99 -8.66
C ALA A 220 8.85 19.15 -9.56
N GLN A 221 10.03 19.46 -8.97
CA GLN A 221 11.30 19.65 -9.69
C GLN A 221 11.80 18.37 -10.34
N ASN A 222 11.64 17.23 -9.64
CA ASN A 222 12.01 15.90 -10.14
C ASN A 222 11.02 15.38 -11.19
N ASN A 223 9.92 16.10 -11.44
CA ASN A 223 8.81 15.67 -12.29
C ASN A 223 8.28 14.28 -11.90
N THR A 224 8.31 13.96 -10.61
CA THR A 224 7.78 12.71 -10.07
C THR A 224 6.31 12.57 -10.44
N ARG A 225 5.91 11.41 -10.99
CA ARG A 225 4.49 11.10 -11.17
C ARG A 225 3.87 10.79 -9.81
N VAL A 226 2.95 11.64 -9.34
CA VAL A 226 2.27 11.43 -8.05
C VAL A 226 0.83 10.98 -8.25
N TRP A 227 0.38 10.03 -7.43
CA TRP A 227 -1.00 9.60 -7.32
C TRP A 227 -1.43 9.70 -5.87
N VAL A 228 -2.42 10.54 -5.59
CA VAL A 228 -2.94 10.74 -4.24
C VAL A 228 -4.42 10.45 -4.23
N TRP A 229 -4.82 9.48 -3.44
CA TRP A 229 -6.21 9.13 -3.21
C TRP A 229 -6.49 9.12 -1.71
N SER A 230 -7.54 9.80 -1.29
CA SER A 230 -8.01 9.80 0.10
C SER A 230 -9.51 10.07 0.15
N PRO A 231 -10.33 9.08 0.56
CA PRO A 231 -11.78 9.23 0.59
C PRO A 231 -12.21 10.17 1.71
N THR A 232 -13.39 10.76 1.55
CA THR A 232 -13.98 11.62 2.57
C THR A 232 -14.70 10.82 3.66
N ASN A 233 -14.95 9.54 3.44
CA ASN A 233 -15.54 8.64 4.43
C ASN A 233 -14.48 8.19 5.44
N MET A 234 -14.81 8.26 6.72
CA MET A 234 -13.92 7.87 7.83
C MET A 234 -14.08 6.41 8.27
N GLY A 235 -14.80 5.58 7.50
CA GLY A 235 -14.98 4.15 7.76
C GLY A 235 -13.76 3.30 7.40
N GLY A 236 -13.90 1.99 7.58
CA GLY A 236 -12.88 0.97 7.27
C GLY A 236 -11.95 0.65 8.44
N ASP A 237 -10.87 -0.08 8.14
CA ASP A 237 -9.91 -0.54 9.16
C ASP A 237 -9.23 0.62 9.91
N ALA A 238 -9.07 1.75 9.24
CA ALA A 238 -8.56 2.97 9.86
C ALA A 238 -9.57 3.63 10.83
N ALA A 239 -10.85 3.25 10.81
CA ALA A 239 -11.84 3.76 11.77
C ALA A 239 -11.53 3.33 13.21
N ALA A 240 -10.82 2.22 13.40
CA ALA A 240 -10.29 1.82 14.69
C ALA A 240 -9.25 2.82 15.23
N MET A 241 -8.68 3.65 14.37
CA MET A 241 -7.71 4.70 14.70
C MET A 241 -8.40 6.05 14.60
N ILE A 242 -9.29 6.31 15.55
CA ILE A 242 -10.17 7.48 15.61
C ILE A 242 -9.40 8.78 15.32
N GLY A 243 -9.88 9.53 14.34
CA GLY A 243 -9.29 10.79 13.90
C GLY A 243 -8.25 10.69 12.77
N GLN A 244 -7.59 9.56 12.59
CA GLN A 244 -6.50 9.44 11.60
C GLN A 244 -7.00 9.46 10.14
N ALA A 245 -8.18 8.92 9.86
CA ALA A 245 -8.76 8.97 8.52
C ALA A 245 -9.10 10.40 8.08
N GLY A 246 -9.66 11.20 8.99
CA GLY A 246 -9.92 12.62 8.76
C GLY A 246 -8.63 13.43 8.55
N GLU A 247 -7.59 13.14 9.33
CA GLU A 247 -6.27 13.74 9.17
C GLU A 247 -5.65 13.40 7.81
N ALA A 248 -5.70 12.14 7.39
CA ALA A 248 -5.17 11.73 6.09
C ALA A 248 -5.82 12.48 4.93
N MET A 249 -7.15 12.64 4.96
CA MET A 249 -7.89 13.40 3.94
C MET A 249 -7.54 14.89 3.97
N GLY A 250 -7.53 15.52 5.15
CA GLY A 250 -7.13 16.90 5.32
C GLY A 250 -5.71 17.16 4.82
N ASN A 251 -4.77 16.32 5.21
CA ASN A 251 -3.37 16.35 4.79
C ASN A 251 -3.21 16.20 3.27
N SER A 252 -3.92 15.25 2.66
CA SER A 252 -3.84 15.02 1.23
C SER A 252 -4.34 16.21 0.41
N ARG A 253 -5.38 16.90 0.87
CA ARG A 253 -5.86 18.15 0.23
C ARG A 253 -4.89 19.32 0.42
N MET A 254 -4.30 19.47 1.61
CA MET A 254 -3.29 20.49 1.87
C MET A 254 -2.04 20.23 1.02
N PHE A 255 -1.60 18.97 0.93
CA PHE A 255 -0.49 18.57 0.05
C PHE A 255 -0.79 18.88 -1.41
N TYR A 256 -1.99 18.60 -1.92
CA TYR A 256 -2.40 18.98 -3.27
C TYR A 256 -2.23 20.48 -3.53
N GLN A 257 -2.73 21.33 -2.62
CA GLN A 257 -2.63 22.78 -2.75
C GLN A 257 -1.16 23.21 -2.75
N GLN A 258 -0.35 22.68 -1.85
CA GLN A 258 1.08 22.97 -1.76
C GLN A 258 1.83 22.52 -3.01
N TYR A 259 1.61 21.27 -3.46
CA TYR A 259 2.22 20.75 -4.68
C TYR A 259 1.91 21.62 -5.90
N ARG A 260 0.66 22.06 -6.05
CA ARG A 260 0.25 22.98 -7.12
C ARG A 260 0.91 24.35 -6.98
N SER A 261 1.04 24.88 -5.78
CA SER A 261 1.62 26.20 -5.52
C SER A 261 3.12 26.28 -5.85
N VAL A 262 3.83 25.16 -5.76
CA VAL A 262 5.26 25.06 -6.11
C VAL A 262 5.50 24.59 -7.55
N GLY A 263 4.47 24.64 -8.41
CA GLY A 263 4.58 24.32 -9.83
C GLY A 263 4.35 22.85 -10.19
N GLY A 264 3.95 22.02 -9.24
CA GLY A 264 3.66 20.60 -9.49
C GLY A 264 2.49 20.43 -10.47
N HIS A 265 2.67 19.62 -11.50
CA HIS A 265 1.66 19.39 -12.55
C HIS A 265 1.54 17.92 -12.97
N ASN A 266 2.48 17.05 -12.58
CA ASN A 266 2.50 15.64 -12.91
C ASN A 266 1.82 14.79 -11.82
N GLY A 267 0.54 15.09 -11.52
CA GLY A 267 -0.18 14.43 -10.41
C GLY A 267 -1.62 14.08 -10.74
N HIS A 268 -2.05 12.92 -10.23
CA HIS A 268 -3.46 12.54 -10.10
C HIS A 268 -3.87 12.70 -8.65
N PHE A 269 -4.97 13.42 -8.40
CA PHE A 269 -5.49 13.67 -7.06
C PHE A 269 -6.99 13.40 -7.05
N ASP A 270 -7.43 12.48 -6.17
CA ASP A 270 -8.83 12.10 -6.07
C ASP A 270 -9.26 12.03 -4.60
N PHE A 271 -10.36 12.70 -4.28
CA PHE A 271 -10.92 12.82 -2.93
C PHE A 271 -12.41 12.46 -2.96
N PRO A 272 -12.76 11.20 -3.26
CA PRO A 272 -14.15 10.81 -3.49
C PRO A 272 -14.98 10.81 -2.21
N ALA A 273 -16.31 10.97 -2.39
CA ALA A 273 -17.25 10.82 -1.29
C ALA A 273 -17.46 9.35 -0.89
N GLY A 274 -17.18 8.41 -1.79
CA GLY A 274 -17.27 6.98 -1.56
C GLY A 274 -15.91 6.34 -1.33
N GLY A 275 -15.92 5.09 -0.88
CA GLY A 275 -14.73 4.35 -0.45
C GLY A 275 -14.48 4.49 1.04
N ASP A 276 -13.55 3.70 1.55
CA ASP A 276 -13.12 3.71 2.93
C ASP A 276 -11.59 3.61 3.02
N ASN A 277 -11.05 3.79 4.22
CA ASN A 277 -9.61 3.65 4.48
C ASN A 277 -9.27 2.19 4.82
N GLY A 278 -9.52 1.30 3.89
CA GLY A 278 -9.35 -0.14 4.07
C GLY A 278 -8.82 -0.85 2.83
N TRP A 279 -8.43 -2.10 3.01
CA TRP A 279 -7.77 -2.91 1.99
C TRP A 279 -8.59 -3.10 0.71
N GLY A 280 -9.93 -3.15 0.80
CA GLY A 280 -10.80 -3.23 -0.37
C GLY A 280 -10.67 -2.02 -1.30
N SER A 281 -10.72 -0.81 -0.72
CA SER A 281 -10.57 0.45 -1.46
C SER A 281 -9.13 0.64 -1.95
N TRP A 282 -8.12 0.35 -1.12
CA TRP A 282 -6.70 0.47 -1.50
C TRP A 282 -6.31 -0.50 -2.62
N SER A 283 -6.80 -1.74 -2.58
CA SER A 283 -6.63 -2.73 -3.67
C SER A 283 -7.24 -2.23 -4.99
N GLY A 284 -8.46 -1.68 -4.92
CA GLY A 284 -9.11 -1.07 -6.07
C GLY A 284 -8.29 0.07 -6.68
N GLN A 285 -7.72 0.92 -5.83
CA GLN A 285 -6.86 2.03 -6.25
C GLN A 285 -5.53 1.56 -6.85
N LEU A 286 -4.93 0.49 -6.31
CA LEU A 286 -3.74 -0.11 -6.91
C LEU A 286 -4.00 -0.60 -8.34
N GLY A 287 -5.17 -1.22 -8.55
CA GLY A 287 -5.62 -1.60 -9.89
C GLY A 287 -5.80 -0.41 -10.82
N ALA A 288 -6.46 0.65 -10.34
CA ALA A 288 -6.73 1.87 -11.10
C ALA A 288 -5.44 2.59 -11.54
N MET A 289 -4.45 2.72 -10.63
CA MET A 289 -3.17 3.39 -10.93
C MET A 289 -2.19 2.52 -11.73
N SER A 290 -2.48 1.24 -11.95
CA SER A 290 -1.52 0.30 -12.54
C SER A 290 -1.00 0.72 -13.92
N GLY A 291 -1.86 1.33 -14.76
CA GLY A 291 -1.45 1.88 -16.06
C GLY A 291 -0.50 3.06 -15.94
N ASP A 292 -0.75 3.96 -14.98
CA ASP A 292 0.10 5.11 -14.68
C ASP A 292 1.48 4.65 -14.14
N ILE A 293 1.50 3.65 -13.26
CA ILE A 293 2.76 3.05 -12.77
C ILE A 293 3.58 2.55 -13.94
N VAL A 294 3.01 1.66 -14.78
CA VAL A 294 3.72 1.09 -15.94
C VAL A 294 4.20 2.17 -16.90
N GLY A 295 3.43 3.24 -17.08
CA GLY A 295 3.80 4.37 -17.94
C GLY A 295 4.94 5.23 -17.38
N ALA A 296 5.06 5.34 -16.06
CA ALA A 296 6.02 6.21 -15.39
C ALA A 296 7.37 5.55 -15.10
N ILE A 297 7.40 4.21 -14.87
CA ILE A 297 8.62 3.46 -14.53
C ILE A 297 9.13 2.71 -15.76
N ARG A 298 10.21 3.20 -16.34
CA ARG A 298 10.86 2.61 -17.53
C ARG A 298 12.36 2.81 -17.49
#